data_476fb56bcc71855944bf0f9a51f0614e
#
_entry.id   476fb56bcc71855944bf0f9a51f0614e
#
_cell.length_a   1.000
_cell.length_b   1.000
_cell.length_c   1.000
_cell.angle_alpha   90.00
_cell.angle_beta   90.00
_cell.angle_gamma   90.00
#
_symmetry.space_group_name_H-M   'P 1'
#
loop_
_entity.id
_entity.type
_entity.pdbx_description
1 polymer ?
#
loop_
_entity_poly.entity_id
_entity_poly.type
_entity_poly.pdbx_seq_one_letter_code
_entity_poly.pdbx_strand_id
1 'polypeptide(L)'
;MKQIKKILIANRSEIAIRISRAATELGFRTVSIYSYEDRFALHRFKTDESYLVGSGLGPIQAYLDYKGIVQIAVNSGCDAIHPGYGFLSENPEFADECAKHNIIFVGPSPKIMRSLGNKVEAKKTAGKAKVPTIPSTGPLPKDLKKCKDLAKKIGYPIMLKASWGGGGRGMRVIRKETELENQINTARREAKSAFGKDD
;
A
#
# COMPACT_ATOMS: atom_id res chain seq x y z
N MET A 1 27.09 4.62 -3.23
CA MET A 1 25.84 3.81 -3.08
C MET A 1 26.22 2.34 -2.99
N LYS A 2 25.54 1.55 -2.15
CA LYS A 2 25.76 0.10 -2.08
C LYS A 2 25.38 -0.51 -3.45
N GLN A 3 26.26 -1.31 -4.03
CA GLN A 3 25.99 -2.00 -5.29
C GLN A 3 25.03 -3.17 -5.03
N ILE A 4 23.96 -3.28 -5.81
CA ILE A 4 23.04 -4.42 -5.76
C ILE A 4 23.65 -5.55 -6.61
N LYS A 5 23.82 -6.73 -6.01
CA LYS A 5 24.25 -7.97 -6.67
C LYS A 5 23.19 -9.06 -6.57
N LYS A 6 22.40 -9.04 -5.50
CA LYS A 6 21.36 -10.05 -5.23
C LYS A 6 20.09 -9.37 -4.69
N ILE A 7 18.96 -9.72 -5.26
CA ILE A 7 17.67 -9.10 -4.93
C ILE A 7 16.63 -10.15 -4.54
N LEU A 8 15.92 -9.90 -3.43
CA LEU A 8 14.76 -10.68 -3.05
C LEU A 8 13.48 -10.04 -3.62
N ILE A 9 12.60 -10.86 -4.17
CA ILE A 9 11.31 -10.45 -4.73
C ILE A 9 10.22 -10.81 -3.73
N ALA A 10 9.71 -9.80 -3.03
CA ALA A 10 8.70 -9.95 -1.98
C ALA A 10 7.28 -9.90 -2.56
N ASN A 11 7.00 -10.77 -3.52
CA ASN A 11 5.70 -10.88 -4.18
C ASN A 11 5.52 -12.26 -4.82
N ARG A 12 4.42 -12.49 -5.52
CA ARG A 12 4.04 -13.76 -6.13
C ARG A 12 3.57 -13.60 -7.58
N SER A 13 3.31 -14.75 -8.23
CA SER A 13 2.68 -14.83 -9.56
C SER A 13 3.39 -14.00 -10.64
N GLU A 14 2.63 -13.32 -11.49
CA GLU A 14 3.13 -12.65 -12.68
C GLU A 14 4.09 -11.52 -12.37
N ILE A 15 3.84 -10.71 -11.31
CA ILE A 15 4.71 -9.59 -10.97
C ILE A 15 6.07 -10.08 -10.45
N ALA A 16 6.10 -11.19 -9.70
CA ALA A 16 7.37 -11.79 -9.27
C ALA A 16 8.20 -12.27 -10.47
N ILE A 17 7.56 -12.89 -11.47
CA ILE A 17 8.21 -13.29 -12.72
C ILE A 17 8.72 -12.06 -13.50
N ARG A 18 7.93 -10.99 -13.56
CA ARG A 18 8.30 -9.76 -14.25
C ARG A 18 9.54 -9.12 -13.64
N ILE A 19 9.57 -9.04 -12.30
CA ILE A 19 10.72 -8.49 -11.57
C ILE A 19 11.95 -9.39 -11.74
N SER A 20 11.78 -10.71 -11.64
CA SER A 20 12.86 -11.68 -11.83
C SER A 20 13.54 -11.50 -13.19
N ARG A 21 12.76 -11.39 -14.27
CA ARG A 21 13.28 -11.15 -15.62
C ARG A 21 14.12 -9.88 -15.69
N ALA A 22 13.57 -8.75 -15.20
CA ALA A 22 14.27 -7.48 -15.22
C ALA A 22 15.57 -7.53 -14.37
N ALA A 23 15.53 -8.19 -13.22
CA ALA A 23 16.72 -8.36 -12.37
C ALA A 23 17.80 -9.22 -13.05
N THR A 24 17.41 -10.29 -13.72
CA THR A 24 18.33 -11.16 -14.48
C THR A 24 18.93 -10.42 -15.67
N GLU A 25 18.16 -9.62 -16.41
CA GLU A 25 18.65 -8.77 -17.51
C GLU A 25 19.68 -7.73 -17.03
N LEU A 26 19.56 -7.27 -15.76
CA LEU A 26 20.51 -6.38 -15.12
C LEU A 26 21.72 -7.10 -14.49
N GLY A 27 21.79 -8.42 -14.61
CA GLY A 27 22.88 -9.24 -14.06
C GLY A 27 22.79 -9.49 -12.54
N PHE A 28 21.62 -9.29 -11.91
CA PHE A 28 21.44 -9.57 -10.49
C PHE A 28 21.03 -11.03 -10.27
N ARG A 29 21.56 -11.63 -9.19
CA ARG A 29 21.00 -12.88 -8.67
C ARG A 29 19.64 -12.63 -8.04
N THR A 30 18.73 -13.57 -8.19
CA THR A 30 17.34 -13.44 -7.83
C THR A 30 16.91 -14.44 -6.77
N VAL A 31 16.14 -13.97 -5.79
CA VAL A 31 15.55 -14.77 -4.73
C VAL A 31 14.05 -14.53 -4.73
N SER A 32 13.24 -15.58 -4.78
CA SER A 32 11.80 -15.50 -4.57
C SER A 32 11.39 -16.03 -3.20
N ILE A 33 10.22 -15.59 -2.74
CA ILE A 33 9.51 -16.19 -1.62
C ILE A 33 8.21 -16.83 -2.08
N TYR A 34 7.74 -17.82 -1.35
CA TYR A 34 6.45 -18.46 -1.64
C TYR A 34 5.77 -18.93 -0.35
N SER A 35 4.43 -18.82 -0.29
CA SER A 35 3.64 -19.47 0.77
C SER A 35 3.53 -20.98 0.50
N TYR A 36 3.08 -21.75 1.47
CA TYR A 36 2.89 -23.19 1.29
C TYR A 36 1.94 -23.50 0.13
N GLU A 37 0.89 -22.71 -0.08
CA GLU A 37 -0.07 -22.86 -1.17
C GLU A 37 0.59 -22.62 -2.54
N ASP A 38 1.55 -21.71 -2.60
CA ASP A 38 2.27 -21.37 -3.82
C ASP A 38 3.52 -22.24 -4.09
N ARG A 39 3.70 -23.35 -3.36
CA ARG A 39 4.88 -24.22 -3.50
C ARG A 39 5.08 -24.80 -4.91
N PHE A 40 4.03 -24.81 -5.73
CA PHE A 40 4.08 -25.19 -7.15
C PHE A 40 3.90 -24.02 -8.11
N ALA A 41 3.83 -22.79 -7.61
CA ALA A 41 3.64 -21.62 -8.44
C ALA A 41 4.88 -21.29 -9.29
N LEU A 42 4.65 -20.89 -10.53
CA LEU A 42 5.69 -20.72 -11.55
C LEU A 42 6.80 -19.75 -11.14
N HIS A 43 6.47 -18.68 -10.42
CA HIS A 43 7.45 -17.65 -10.01
C HIS A 43 8.59 -18.23 -9.18
N ARG A 44 8.33 -19.26 -8.37
CA ARG A 44 9.33 -19.95 -7.55
C ARG A 44 10.45 -20.58 -8.40
N PHE A 45 10.12 -21.05 -9.59
CA PHE A 45 11.06 -21.72 -10.51
C PHE A 45 11.73 -20.79 -11.51
N LYS A 46 11.47 -19.48 -11.41
CA LYS A 46 12.03 -18.45 -12.30
C LYS A 46 13.12 -17.60 -11.66
N THR A 47 13.53 -17.96 -10.44
CA THR A 47 14.58 -17.28 -9.69
C THR A 47 15.70 -18.27 -9.37
N ASP A 48 16.90 -17.77 -9.06
CA ASP A 48 18.06 -18.61 -8.71
C ASP A 48 17.84 -19.36 -7.41
N GLU A 49 17.13 -18.74 -6.46
CA GLU A 49 16.79 -19.31 -5.15
C GLU A 49 15.35 -19.03 -4.78
N SER A 50 14.74 -19.93 -4.00
CA SER A 50 13.36 -19.72 -3.51
C SER A 50 13.18 -20.23 -2.09
N TYR A 51 12.47 -19.48 -1.24
CA TYR A 51 12.30 -19.79 0.17
C TYR A 51 10.84 -19.76 0.59
N LEU A 52 10.45 -20.69 1.45
CA LEU A 52 9.14 -20.71 2.09
C LEU A 52 9.07 -19.56 3.11
N VAL A 53 8.00 -18.77 3.04
CA VAL A 53 7.72 -17.68 3.99
C VAL A 53 6.42 -17.94 4.74
N GLY A 54 6.32 -17.45 5.97
CA GLY A 54 5.09 -17.50 6.76
C GLY A 54 4.63 -18.91 7.09
N SER A 55 5.56 -19.81 7.47
CA SER A 55 5.21 -21.18 7.88
C SER A 55 4.12 -21.16 8.97
N GLY A 56 3.02 -21.87 8.72
CA GLY A 56 1.87 -21.91 9.63
C GLY A 56 0.90 -20.73 9.50
N LEU A 57 1.21 -19.74 8.66
CA LEU A 57 0.30 -18.64 8.34
C LEU A 57 -0.57 -18.97 7.12
N GLY A 58 -1.71 -18.28 7.00
CA GLY A 58 -2.54 -18.36 5.79
C GLY A 58 -1.84 -17.75 4.56
N PRO A 59 -2.35 -18.03 3.34
CA PRO A 59 -1.66 -17.72 2.10
C PRO A 59 -1.37 -16.22 1.88
N ILE A 60 -2.27 -15.34 2.34
CA ILE A 60 -2.07 -13.88 2.25
C ILE A 60 -1.15 -13.41 3.38
N GLN A 61 -1.38 -13.89 4.60
CA GLN A 61 -0.63 -13.52 5.80
C GLN A 61 0.86 -13.85 5.66
N ALA A 62 1.20 -14.94 4.97
CA ALA A 62 2.57 -15.31 4.67
C ALA A 62 3.31 -14.18 3.90
N TYR A 63 2.67 -13.60 2.89
CA TYR A 63 3.25 -12.48 2.13
C TYR A 63 3.19 -11.12 2.86
N LEU A 64 2.53 -11.06 4.01
CA LEU A 64 2.46 -9.87 4.88
C LEU A 64 3.41 -9.97 6.08
N ASP A 65 4.10 -11.11 6.26
CA ASP A 65 5.13 -11.28 7.28
C ASP A 65 6.43 -10.58 6.91
N TYR A 66 6.42 -9.25 7.02
CA TYR A 66 7.56 -8.43 6.61
C TYR A 66 8.85 -8.74 7.38
N LYS A 67 8.76 -9.15 8.66
CA LYS A 67 9.93 -9.54 9.45
C LYS A 67 10.55 -10.83 8.97
N GLY A 68 9.73 -11.86 8.73
CA GLY A 68 10.17 -13.12 8.15
C GLY A 68 10.80 -12.93 6.77
N ILE A 69 10.20 -12.07 5.93
CA ILE A 69 10.74 -11.75 4.59
C ILE A 69 12.11 -11.08 4.69
N VAL A 70 12.28 -10.08 5.58
CA VAL A 70 13.58 -9.43 5.78
C VAL A 70 14.62 -10.42 6.31
N GLN A 71 14.22 -11.32 7.24
CA GLN A 71 15.13 -12.33 7.75
C GLN A 71 15.59 -13.32 6.65
N ILE A 72 14.70 -13.70 5.72
CA ILE A 72 15.08 -14.50 4.55
C ILE A 72 16.09 -13.74 3.68
N ALA A 73 15.86 -12.44 3.45
CA ALA A 73 16.79 -11.63 2.66
C ALA A 73 18.18 -11.52 3.31
N VAL A 74 18.24 -11.35 4.63
CA VAL A 74 19.51 -11.35 5.40
C VAL A 74 20.21 -12.69 5.27
N ASN A 75 19.52 -13.78 5.55
CA ASN A 75 20.08 -15.13 5.57
C ASN A 75 20.55 -15.59 4.17
N SER A 76 19.87 -15.14 3.11
CA SER A 76 20.25 -15.44 1.73
C SER A 76 21.27 -14.44 1.14
N GLY A 77 21.73 -13.46 1.92
CA GLY A 77 22.73 -12.47 1.48
C GLY A 77 22.23 -11.51 0.40
N CYS A 78 20.94 -11.13 0.44
CA CYS A 78 20.40 -10.15 -0.48
C CYS A 78 20.82 -8.73 -0.12
N ASP A 79 21.09 -7.92 -1.13
CA ASP A 79 21.40 -6.49 -0.99
C ASP A 79 20.16 -5.61 -1.03
N ALA A 80 19.11 -6.10 -1.69
CA ALA A 80 17.87 -5.37 -1.92
C ALA A 80 16.64 -6.27 -1.85
N ILE A 81 15.48 -5.64 -1.57
CA ILE A 81 14.15 -6.25 -1.64
C ILE A 81 13.28 -5.43 -2.59
N HIS A 82 12.64 -6.09 -3.56
CA HIS A 82 11.63 -5.49 -4.42
C HIS A 82 10.24 -5.98 -4.01
N PRO A 83 9.35 -5.13 -3.53
CA PRO A 83 8.03 -5.53 -3.04
C PRO A 83 7.01 -5.79 -4.15
N GLY A 84 7.28 -5.40 -5.39
CA GLY A 84 6.29 -5.38 -6.46
C GLY A 84 5.20 -4.34 -6.23
N TYR A 85 3.95 -4.72 -6.46
CA TYR A 85 2.77 -3.94 -6.12
C TYR A 85 1.82 -4.75 -5.22
N GLY A 86 0.91 -4.07 -4.48
CA GLY A 86 0.07 -4.71 -3.47
C GLY A 86 0.89 -5.20 -2.27
N PHE A 87 0.34 -6.09 -1.46
CA PHE A 87 0.98 -6.62 -0.25
C PHE A 87 1.72 -5.54 0.57
N LEU A 88 3.04 -5.62 0.60
CA LEU A 88 3.91 -4.75 1.39
C LEU A 88 4.50 -3.56 0.62
N SER A 89 4.11 -3.35 -0.63
CA SER A 89 4.70 -2.30 -1.48
C SER A 89 4.48 -0.87 -0.93
N GLU A 90 3.40 -0.67 -0.17
CA GLU A 90 3.07 0.61 0.47
C GLU A 90 3.22 0.56 1.99
N ASN A 91 3.92 -0.45 2.53
CA ASN A 91 4.11 -0.63 3.95
C ASN A 91 5.41 0.05 4.44
N PRO A 92 5.32 1.18 5.17
CA PRO A 92 6.50 1.90 5.63
C PRO A 92 7.28 1.13 6.70
N GLU A 93 6.64 0.28 7.51
CA GLU A 93 7.29 -0.56 8.52
C GLU A 93 8.21 -1.60 7.86
N PHE A 94 7.81 -2.13 6.69
CA PHE A 94 8.64 -3.03 5.91
C PHE A 94 9.91 -2.33 5.39
N ALA A 95 9.76 -1.13 4.85
CA ALA A 95 10.90 -0.36 4.38
C ALA A 95 11.83 0.08 5.53
N ASP A 96 11.29 0.40 6.72
CA ASP A 96 12.09 0.66 7.92
C ASP A 96 12.85 -0.59 8.36
N GLU A 97 12.21 -1.76 8.33
CA GLU A 97 12.86 -3.02 8.71
C GLU A 97 13.99 -3.38 7.75
N CYS A 98 13.79 -3.19 6.44
CA CYS A 98 14.87 -3.33 5.46
C CYS A 98 16.07 -2.43 5.80
N ALA A 99 15.81 -1.15 6.11
CA ALA A 99 16.86 -0.18 6.45
C ALA A 99 17.64 -0.58 7.71
N LYS A 100 17.00 -1.11 8.75
CA LYS A 100 17.68 -1.61 9.97
C LYS A 100 18.69 -2.72 9.67
N HIS A 101 18.44 -3.51 8.64
CA HIS A 101 19.29 -4.63 8.23
C HIS A 101 20.23 -4.27 7.06
N ASN A 102 20.38 -2.98 6.72
CA ASN A 102 21.18 -2.52 5.58
C ASN A 102 20.76 -3.12 4.24
N ILE A 103 19.48 -3.45 4.08
CA ILE A 103 18.88 -3.93 2.84
C ILE A 103 18.21 -2.74 2.14
N ILE A 104 18.46 -2.59 0.85
CA ILE A 104 17.82 -1.56 0.02
C ILE A 104 16.37 -1.96 -0.25
N PHE A 105 15.42 -1.16 0.19
CA PHE A 105 14.03 -1.30 -0.23
C PHE A 105 13.86 -0.62 -1.60
N VAL A 106 13.45 -1.37 -2.62
CA VAL A 106 13.22 -0.83 -3.97
C VAL A 106 11.86 -0.14 -4.00
N GLY A 107 11.87 1.13 -3.68
CA GLY A 107 10.66 1.94 -3.54
C GLY A 107 10.93 3.29 -2.86
N PRO A 108 9.89 4.05 -2.54
CA PRO A 108 10.02 5.32 -1.84
C PRO A 108 10.49 5.13 -0.40
N SER A 109 11.02 6.19 0.21
CA SER A 109 11.42 6.15 1.63
C SER A 109 10.20 5.99 2.54
N PRO A 110 10.36 5.40 3.76
CA PRO A 110 9.28 5.26 4.73
C PRO A 110 8.59 6.59 5.06
N LYS A 111 9.34 7.67 5.13
CA LYS A 111 8.82 9.04 5.36
C LYS A 111 7.86 9.46 4.25
N ILE A 112 8.23 9.22 3.00
CA ILE A 112 7.39 9.54 1.83
C ILE A 112 6.15 8.66 1.83
N MET A 113 6.28 7.36 2.09
CA MET A 113 5.13 6.46 2.19
C MET A 113 4.11 6.93 3.24
N ARG A 114 4.57 7.30 4.44
CA ARG A 114 3.68 7.80 5.51
C ARG A 114 3.00 9.11 5.12
N SER A 115 3.72 10.02 4.47
CA SER A 115 3.13 11.32 4.07
C SER A 115 2.14 11.19 2.92
N LEU A 116 2.40 10.34 1.94
CA LEU A 116 1.53 10.16 0.77
C LEU A 116 0.41 9.13 1.00
N GLY A 117 0.60 8.19 1.91
CA GLY A 117 -0.43 7.22 2.32
C GLY A 117 -1.63 7.88 3.02
N ASN A 118 -1.43 9.02 3.65
CA ASN A 118 -2.50 9.83 4.21
C ASN A 118 -3.03 10.83 3.15
N LYS A 119 -4.28 10.65 2.72
CA LYS A 119 -4.92 11.47 1.67
C LYS A 119 -4.93 12.98 1.98
N VAL A 120 -5.07 13.35 3.25
CA VAL A 120 -5.09 14.75 3.68
C VAL A 120 -3.69 15.36 3.56
N GLU A 121 -2.68 14.66 4.06
CA GLU A 121 -1.29 15.12 3.99
C GLU A 121 -0.76 15.12 2.54
N ALA A 122 -1.14 14.12 1.75
CA ALA A 122 -0.81 14.07 0.32
C ALA A 122 -1.35 15.30 -0.42
N LYS A 123 -2.62 15.70 -0.16
CA LYS A 123 -3.20 16.92 -0.75
C LYS A 123 -2.53 18.20 -0.28
N LYS A 124 -2.20 18.32 1.00
CA LYS A 124 -1.43 19.47 1.52
C LYS A 124 -0.07 19.56 0.84
N THR A 125 0.61 18.44 0.68
CA THR A 125 1.91 18.35 0.00
C THR A 125 1.80 18.76 -1.47
N ALA A 126 0.80 18.25 -2.18
CA ALA A 126 0.51 18.64 -3.56
C ALA A 126 0.21 20.15 -3.70
N GLY A 127 -0.58 20.71 -2.77
CA GLY A 127 -0.88 22.14 -2.75
C GLY A 127 0.36 23.00 -2.52
N LYS A 128 1.26 22.61 -1.60
CA LYS A 128 2.56 23.30 -1.40
C LYS A 128 3.43 23.23 -2.64
N ALA A 129 3.39 22.14 -3.38
CA ALA A 129 4.11 21.95 -4.63
C ALA A 129 3.42 22.58 -5.84
N LYS A 130 2.31 23.31 -5.65
CA LYS A 130 1.48 23.93 -6.70
C LYS A 130 0.95 22.92 -7.74
N VAL A 131 0.79 21.66 -7.36
CA VAL A 131 0.18 20.65 -8.20
C VAL A 131 -1.34 20.84 -8.16
N PRO A 132 -2.02 20.93 -9.31
CA PRO A 132 -3.47 21.06 -9.36
C PRO A 132 -4.15 19.88 -8.66
N THR A 133 -5.10 20.16 -7.77
CA THR A 133 -5.86 19.13 -7.05
C THR A 133 -7.36 19.39 -7.20
N ILE A 134 -8.14 18.32 -7.21
CA ILE A 134 -9.60 18.44 -7.18
C ILE A 134 -10.01 19.11 -5.86
N PRO A 135 -10.92 20.12 -5.89
CA PRO A 135 -11.45 20.76 -4.69
C PRO A 135 -11.97 19.73 -3.68
N SER A 136 -11.63 19.91 -2.42
CA SER A 136 -12.08 19.00 -1.37
C SER A 136 -12.05 19.69 -0.01
N THR A 137 -12.85 19.14 0.92
CA THR A 137 -12.72 19.48 2.35
C THR A 137 -11.60 18.65 2.99
N GLY A 138 -11.23 18.99 4.22
CA GLY A 138 -10.60 18.03 5.14
C GLY A 138 -11.61 16.98 5.64
N PRO A 139 -11.27 16.21 6.68
CA PRO A 139 -12.20 15.32 7.34
C PRO A 139 -13.50 16.05 7.71
N LEU A 140 -14.64 15.37 7.49
CA LEU A 140 -15.93 16.00 7.77
C LEU A 140 -16.14 16.15 9.29
N PRO A 141 -16.60 17.31 9.75
CA PRO A 141 -16.97 17.50 11.15
C PRO A 141 -18.15 16.60 11.52
N LYS A 142 -18.35 16.37 12.84
CA LYS A 142 -19.53 15.62 13.32
C LYS A 142 -20.82 16.40 13.10
N ASP A 143 -20.75 17.72 13.13
CA ASP A 143 -21.87 18.64 12.93
C ASP A 143 -22.35 18.62 11.47
N LEU A 144 -23.56 18.17 11.27
CA LEU A 144 -24.21 18.04 9.95
C LEU A 144 -24.40 19.38 9.24
N LYS A 145 -24.68 20.46 9.97
CA LYS A 145 -24.84 21.80 9.39
C LYS A 145 -23.53 22.25 8.75
N LYS A 146 -22.42 22.06 9.46
CA LYS A 146 -21.07 22.36 8.91
C LYS A 146 -20.75 21.49 7.71
N CYS A 147 -21.18 20.21 7.71
CA CYS A 147 -21.01 19.35 6.53
C CYS A 147 -21.77 19.88 5.31
N LYS A 148 -23.01 20.34 5.49
CA LYS A 148 -23.83 20.97 4.43
C LYS A 148 -23.16 22.23 3.88
N ASP A 149 -22.66 23.10 4.75
CA ASP A 149 -21.96 24.33 4.34
C ASP A 149 -20.67 24.02 3.55
N LEU A 150 -19.91 23.02 3.97
CA LEU A 150 -18.72 22.57 3.24
C LEU A 150 -19.07 21.99 1.87
N ALA A 151 -20.11 21.16 1.79
CA ALA A 151 -20.58 20.58 0.54
C ALA A 151 -21.07 21.66 -0.45
N LYS A 152 -21.79 22.68 0.03
CA LYS A 152 -22.22 23.84 -0.79
C LYS A 152 -21.04 24.61 -1.37
N LYS A 153 -19.96 24.80 -0.60
CA LYS A 153 -18.75 25.50 -1.07
C LYS A 153 -18.06 24.77 -2.20
N ILE A 154 -18.09 23.43 -2.22
CA ILE A 154 -17.52 22.62 -3.31
C ILE A 154 -18.44 22.62 -4.53
N GLY A 155 -19.78 22.58 -4.32
CA GLY A 155 -20.79 22.43 -5.36
C GLY A 155 -21.09 20.96 -5.69
N TYR A 156 -22.39 20.66 -5.87
CA TYR A 156 -22.84 19.34 -6.28
C TYR A 156 -22.67 19.12 -7.79
N PRO A 157 -22.40 17.89 -8.27
CA PRO A 157 -22.27 16.66 -7.48
C PRO A 157 -20.92 16.54 -6.76
N ILE A 158 -20.93 15.98 -5.55
CA ILE A 158 -19.73 15.73 -4.74
C ILE A 158 -19.49 14.23 -4.54
N MET A 159 -18.25 13.86 -4.27
CA MET A 159 -17.91 12.50 -3.88
C MET A 159 -17.50 12.43 -2.40
N LEU A 160 -18.29 11.70 -1.62
CA LEU A 160 -17.95 11.35 -0.25
C LEU A 160 -16.98 10.17 -0.25
N LYS A 161 -15.91 10.26 0.54
CA LYS A 161 -14.89 9.20 0.65
C LYS A 161 -14.53 8.98 2.11
N ALA A 162 -14.33 7.74 2.53
CA ALA A 162 -13.73 7.44 3.84
C ALA A 162 -12.28 7.96 3.88
N SER A 163 -11.85 8.49 5.02
CA SER A 163 -10.46 8.95 5.23
C SER A 163 -9.48 7.80 5.22
N TRP A 164 -9.90 6.63 5.68
CA TRP A 164 -9.13 5.39 5.75
C TRP A 164 -9.65 4.38 4.72
N GLY A 165 -8.74 3.57 4.18
CA GLY A 165 -9.05 2.52 3.21
C GLY A 165 -8.68 2.88 1.77
N GLY A 166 -8.60 1.86 0.93
CA GLY A 166 -8.23 1.91 -0.49
C GLY A 166 -9.23 1.16 -1.38
N GLY A 167 -8.96 1.11 -2.69
CA GLY A 167 -9.72 0.29 -3.63
C GLY A 167 -11.16 0.76 -3.91
N GLY A 168 -11.50 2.02 -3.59
CA GLY A 168 -12.84 2.57 -3.91
C GLY A 168 -13.95 2.19 -2.94
N ARG A 169 -13.69 1.42 -1.89
CA ARG A 169 -14.69 1.08 -0.87
C ARG A 169 -15.10 2.34 -0.10
N GLY A 170 -16.41 2.48 0.14
CA GLY A 170 -16.98 3.64 0.86
C GLY A 170 -17.02 4.93 0.05
N MET A 171 -16.79 4.91 -1.27
CA MET A 171 -17.00 6.07 -2.13
C MET A 171 -18.47 6.18 -2.57
N ARG A 172 -19.05 7.40 -2.44
CA ARG A 172 -20.42 7.68 -2.81
C ARG A 172 -20.54 9.01 -3.52
N VAL A 173 -21.26 9.01 -4.63
CA VAL A 173 -21.62 10.24 -5.33
C VAL A 173 -22.91 10.78 -4.70
N ILE A 174 -22.86 12.05 -4.26
CA ILE A 174 -24.01 12.78 -3.72
C ILE A 174 -24.35 13.86 -4.73
N ARG A 175 -25.53 13.77 -5.30
CA ARG A 175 -25.97 14.67 -6.38
C ARG A 175 -26.73 15.88 -5.88
N LYS A 176 -27.39 15.76 -4.71
CA LYS A 176 -28.24 16.80 -4.13
C LYS A 176 -28.02 16.89 -2.61
N GLU A 177 -28.20 18.09 -2.06
CA GLU A 177 -28.07 18.34 -0.62
C GLU A 177 -28.98 17.45 0.23
N THR A 178 -30.18 17.14 -0.26
CA THR A 178 -31.14 16.27 0.43
C THR A 178 -30.63 14.86 0.70
N GLU A 179 -29.69 14.37 -0.08
CA GLU A 179 -29.08 13.04 0.06
C GLU A 179 -27.94 13.02 1.10
N LEU A 180 -27.34 14.19 1.38
CA LEU A 180 -26.06 14.30 2.10
C LEU A 180 -26.09 13.64 3.47
N GLU A 181 -27.10 13.92 4.27
CA GLU A 181 -27.23 13.43 5.65
C GLU A 181 -27.29 11.90 5.72
N ASN A 182 -28.17 11.30 4.90
CA ASN A 182 -28.32 9.86 4.85
C ASN A 182 -27.02 9.17 4.37
N GLN A 183 -26.37 9.74 3.36
CA GLN A 183 -25.13 9.20 2.80
C GLN A 183 -23.95 9.32 3.79
N ILE A 184 -23.84 10.41 4.54
CA ILE A 184 -22.81 10.55 5.60
C ILE A 184 -23.03 9.52 6.70
N ASN A 185 -24.26 9.37 7.20
CA ASN A 185 -24.55 8.43 8.27
C ASN A 185 -24.30 6.97 7.86
N THR A 186 -24.62 6.62 6.62
CA THR A 186 -24.34 5.29 6.07
C THR A 186 -22.84 5.07 5.89
N ALA A 187 -22.11 6.04 5.34
CA ALA A 187 -20.66 5.95 5.16
C ALA A 187 -19.93 5.79 6.49
N ARG A 188 -20.32 6.54 7.53
CA ARG A 188 -19.71 6.42 8.87
C ARG A 188 -19.93 5.03 9.49
N ARG A 189 -21.15 4.47 9.37
CA ARG A 189 -21.42 3.11 9.86
C ARG A 189 -20.57 2.05 9.16
N GLU A 190 -20.43 2.15 7.85
CA GLU A 190 -19.59 1.24 7.05
C GLU A 190 -18.11 1.39 7.37
N ALA A 191 -17.62 2.64 7.50
CA ALA A 191 -16.23 2.89 7.87
C ALA A 191 -15.89 2.33 9.25
N LYS A 192 -16.79 2.51 10.22
CA LYS A 192 -16.65 1.95 11.57
C LYS A 192 -16.62 0.42 11.54
N SER A 193 -17.49 -0.21 10.75
CA SER A 193 -17.53 -1.67 10.62
C SER A 193 -16.30 -2.24 9.93
N ALA A 194 -15.80 -1.56 8.88
CA ALA A 194 -14.71 -2.06 8.06
C ALA A 194 -13.31 -1.72 8.60
N PHE A 195 -13.16 -0.58 9.29
CA PHE A 195 -11.85 -0.01 9.66
C PHE A 195 -11.74 0.33 11.16
N GLY A 196 -12.81 0.14 11.94
CA GLY A 196 -12.86 0.50 13.37
C GLY A 196 -12.89 2.01 13.64
N LYS A 197 -12.94 2.85 12.59
CA LYS A 197 -12.97 4.32 12.66
C LYS A 197 -14.09 4.84 11.77
N ASP A 198 -14.73 5.97 12.16
CA ASP A 198 -15.91 6.54 11.52
C ASP A 198 -15.67 7.87 10.78
N ASP A 199 -14.40 8.24 10.56
CA ASP A 199 -13.94 9.46 9.87
C ASP A 199 -13.46 9.24 8.42
#